data_fe68478fa24a1bcd49d0e5d31a540ad3
#
_entry.id   fe68478fa24a1bcd49d0e5d31a540ad3
#
_cell.length_a   1.000
_cell.length_b   1.000
_cell.length_c   1.000
_cell.angle_alpha   90.00
_cell.angle_beta   90.00
_cell.angle_gamma   90.00
#
_symmetry.space_group_name_H-M   'P 1'
#
loop_
_entity.id
_entity.type
_entity.pdbx_description
1 polymer ?
#
loop_
_entity_poly.entity_id
_entity_poly.type
_entity_poly.pdbx_seq_one_letter_code
_entity_poly.pdbx_strand_id
1 'polypeptide(L)'
;MAKFLADVTVAVHILALLLIGFGGFVAWRWPKLIFVHVLGLAWGILVNVAPVPCPFTALENYFRHQQGLGDLPGGFNAYYLYGTVFPQSWLPAIGIGAIAVVAYSYVGVYHRWRHRHDDAEETHVRPVHLG
;
A
#
# COMPACT_ATOMS: atom_id res chain seq x y z
N MET A 1 2.50 -26.93 11.07
CA MET A 1 2.38 -25.58 11.68
C MET A 1 3.19 -24.53 10.88
N ALA A 2 4.47 -24.74 10.59
CA ALA A 2 5.29 -23.79 9.82
C ALA A 2 4.71 -23.44 8.44
N LYS A 3 4.16 -24.42 7.69
CA LYS A 3 3.49 -24.15 6.41
C LYS A 3 2.29 -23.22 6.56
N PHE A 4 1.43 -23.43 7.54
CA PHE A 4 0.29 -22.56 7.81
C PHE A 4 0.72 -21.12 8.13
N LEU A 5 1.78 -20.95 8.93
CA LEU A 5 2.32 -19.62 9.27
C LEU A 5 2.94 -18.94 8.04
N ALA A 6 3.61 -19.70 7.16
CA ALA A 6 4.10 -19.16 5.88
C ALA A 6 2.92 -18.68 5.01
N ASP A 7 1.88 -19.49 4.85
CA ASP A 7 0.71 -19.16 4.03
C ASP A 7 -0.02 -17.91 4.59
N VAL A 8 -0.15 -17.79 5.91
CA VAL A 8 -0.70 -16.59 6.58
C VAL A 8 0.17 -15.36 6.31
N THR A 9 1.50 -15.51 6.38
CA THR A 9 2.43 -14.41 6.09
C THR A 9 2.29 -13.93 4.65
N VAL A 10 2.15 -14.85 3.69
CA VAL A 10 1.88 -14.53 2.28
C VAL A 10 0.58 -13.75 2.14
N ALA A 11 -0.50 -14.20 2.76
CA ALA A 11 -1.80 -13.53 2.70
C ALA A 11 -1.74 -12.10 3.28
N VAL A 12 -1.08 -11.93 4.43
CA VAL A 12 -0.87 -10.61 5.06
C VAL A 12 -0.01 -9.70 4.17
N HIS A 13 1.02 -10.25 3.53
CA HIS A 13 1.88 -9.49 2.63
C HIS A 13 1.11 -9.01 1.39
N ILE A 14 0.29 -9.87 0.77
CA ILE A 14 -0.59 -9.49 -0.34
C ILE A 14 -1.56 -8.39 0.10
N LEU A 15 -2.17 -8.52 1.28
CA LEU A 15 -3.06 -7.49 1.82
C LEU A 15 -2.34 -6.15 2.03
N ALA A 16 -1.11 -6.17 2.53
CA ALA A 16 -0.27 -4.98 2.68
C ALA A 16 0.03 -4.32 1.31
N LEU A 17 0.35 -5.11 0.28
CA LEU A 17 0.57 -4.60 -1.09
C LEU A 17 -0.71 -3.98 -1.66
N LEU A 18 -1.87 -4.60 -1.46
CA LEU A 18 -3.16 -4.04 -1.87
C LEU A 18 -3.46 -2.74 -1.12
N LEU A 19 -3.14 -2.67 0.16
CA LEU A 19 -3.30 -1.45 0.95
C LEU A 19 -2.36 -0.33 0.45
N ILE A 20 -1.11 -0.66 0.09
CA ILE A 20 -0.18 0.29 -0.53
C ILE A 20 -0.70 0.78 -1.88
N GLY A 21 -1.28 -0.10 -2.72
CA GLY A 21 -1.83 0.28 -4.02
C GLY A 21 -3.12 1.10 -3.93
N PHE A 22 -4.04 0.70 -3.07
CA PHE A 22 -5.41 1.23 -3.03
C PHE A 22 -5.77 1.98 -1.74
N GLY A 23 -4.90 2.01 -0.75
CA GLY A 23 -5.18 2.62 0.56
C GLY A 23 -5.48 4.12 0.50
N GLY A 24 -5.00 4.82 -0.53
CA GLY A 24 -5.37 6.21 -0.77
C GLY A 24 -6.88 6.39 -1.01
N PHE A 25 -7.56 5.42 -1.65
CA PHE A 25 -9.02 5.45 -1.80
C PHE A 25 -9.75 5.18 -0.47
N VAL A 26 -9.17 4.34 0.39
CA VAL A 26 -9.70 4.10 1.74
C VAL A 26 -9.61 5.39 2.57
N ALA A 27 -8.58 6.19 2.37
CA ALA A 27 -8.44 7.50 3.01
C ALA A 27 -9.53 8.51 2.59
N TRP A 28 -10.24 8.29 1.46
CA TRP A 28 -11.41 9.11 1.10
C TRP A 28 -12.54 8.97 2.13
N ARG A 29 -12.67 7.81 2.72
CA ARG A 29 -13.69 7.52 3.75
C ARG A 29 -13.18 7.83 5.16
N TRP A 30 -11.91 7.52 5.43
CA TRP A 30 -11.25 7.72 6.72
C TRP A 30 -9.94 8.50 6.54
N PRO A 31 -9.98 9.85 6.59
CA PRO A 31 -8.82 10.70 6.28
C PRO A 31 -7.58 10.42 7.13
N LYS A 32 -7.76 9.96 8.36
CA LYS A 32 -6.64 9.62 9.25
C LYS A 32 -5.77 8.45 8.74
N LEU A 33 -6.34 7.58 7.90
CA LEU A 33 -5.60 6.47 7.30
C LEU A 33 -4.56 6.91 6.27
N ILE A 34 -4.60 8.17 5.82
CA ILE A 34 -3.60 8.69 4.91
C ILE A 34 -2.19 8.61 5.49
N PHE A 35 -2.03 8.82 6.80
CA PHE A 35 -0.72 8.73 7.47
C PHE A 35 -0.18 7.30 7.45
N VAL A 36 -1.03 6.31 7.72
CA VAL A 36 -0.67 4.89 7.64
C VAL A 36 -0.31 4.51 6.21
N HIS A 37 -1.08 5.00 5.24
CA HIS A 37 -0.83 4.74 3.81
C HIS A 37 0.50 5.36 3.35
N VAL A 38 0.79 6.61 3.71
CA VAL A 38 2.06 7.28 3.38
C VAL A 38 3.25 6.53 3.97
N LEU A 39 3.13 6.08 5.23
CA LEU A 39 4.17 5.30 5.89
C LEU A 39 4.40 3.95 5.17
N GLY A 40 3.32 3.25 4.83
CA GLY A 40 3.39 1.99 4.08
C GLY A 40 3.99 2.16 2.68
N LEU A 41 3.61 3.24 1.98
CA LEU A 41 4.16 3.59 0.68
C LEU A 41 5.66 3.91 0.76
N ALA A 42 6.07 4.73 1.73
CA ALA A 42 7.48 5.06 1.97
C ALA A 42 8.30 3.80 2.27
N TRP A 43 7.77 2.91 3.09
CA TRP A 43 8.40 1.61 3.37
C TRP A 43 8.50 0.75 2.11
N GLY A 44 7.41 0.64 1.33
CA GLY A 44 7.41 -0.09 0.06
C GLY A 44 8.44 0.43 -0.93
N ILE A 45 8.62 1.74 -1.02
CA ILE A 45 9.66 2.36 -1.84
C ILE A 45 11.06 2.01 -1.28
N LEU A 46 11.25 2.15 0.02
CA LEU A 46 12.53 1.88 0.67
C LEU A 46 13.04 0.46 0.39
N VAL A 47 12.20 -0.55 0.55
CA VAL A 47 12.60 -1.96 0.31
C VAL A 47 12.85 -2.28 -1.17
N ASN A 48 12.39 -1.42 -2.09
CA ASN A 48 12.65 -1.59 -3.52
C ASN A 48 13.91 -0.86 -4.01
N VAL A 49 14.33 0.22 -3.33
CA VAL A 49 15.48 1.04 -3.75
C VAL A 49 16.73 0.79 -2.90
N ALA A 50 16.57 0.26 -1.70
CA ALA A 50 17.67 -0.04 -0.78
C ALA A 50 17.77 -1.55 -0.51
N PRO A 51 18.93 -2.08 -0.17
CA PRO A 51 19.11 -3.49 0.16
C PRO A 51 18.56 -3.83 1.57
N VAL A 52 17.34 -3.38 1.85
CA VAL A 52 16.66 -3.63 3.12
C VAL A 52 15.63 -4.75 2.90
N PRO A 53 15.72 -5.86 3.63
CA PRO A 53 14.74 -6.94 3.48
C PRO A 53 13.37 -6.49 3.96
N CYS A 54 12.33 -6.79 3.17
CA CYS A 54 10.96 -6.60 3.63
C CYS A 54 10.70 -7.53 4.84
N PRO A 55 10.15 -7.03 5.96
CA PRO A 55 9.91 -7.85 7.15
C PRO A 55 8.98 -9.03 6.88
N PHE A 56 7.99 -8.88 6.00
CA PHE A 56 7.13 -9.99 5.61
C PHE A 56 7.86 -11.05 4.79
N THR A 57 8.75 -10.66 3.88
CA THR A 57 9.60 -11.58 3.12
C THR A 57 10.57 -12.30 4.04
N ALA A 58 11.18 -11.60 5.00
CA ALA A 58 12.06 -12.20 5.99
C ALA A 58 11.33 -13.21 6.87
N LEU A 59 10.12 -12.89 7.31
CA LEU A 59 9.28 -13.78 8.12
C LEU A 59 8.85 -15.02 7.33
N GLU A 60 8.48 -14.86 6.07
CA GLU A 60 8.13 -15.99 5.19
C GLU A 60 9.34 -16.89 4.99
N ASN A 61 10.52 -16.34 4.69
CA ASN A 61 11.76 -17.11 4.55
C ASN A 61 12.09 -17.88 5.83
N TYR A 62 11.89 -17.28 7.00
CA TYR A 62 12.05 -17.97 8.27
C TYR A 62 11.16 -19.22 8.37
N PHE A 63 9.87 -19.13 8.03
CA PHE A 63 8.97 -20.29 8.05
C PHE A 63 9.27 -21.28 6.93
N ARG A 64 9.78 -20.85 5.79
CA ARG A 64 10.24 -21.73 4.71
C ARG A 64 11.43 -22.56 5.15
N HIS A 65 12.41 -21.98 5.83
CA HIS A 65 13.55 -22.70 6.39
C HIS A 65 13.13 -23.77 7.40
N GLN A 66 12.09 -23.50 8.20
CA GLN A 66 11.51 -24.50 9.11
C GLN A 66 10.90 -25.72 8.37
N GLN A 67 10.66 -25.60 7.08
CA GLN A 67 10.16 -26.67 6.22
C GLN A 67 11.26 -27.31 5.36
N GLY A 68 12.52 -26.91 5.56
CA GLY A 68 13.65 -27.36 4.73
C GLY A 68 13.69 -26.72 3.33
N LEU A 69 12.94 -25.64 3.12
CA LEU A 69 12.93 -24.87 1.87
C LEU A 69 13.94 -23.72 1.96
N GLY A 70 14.49 -23.33 0.80
CA GLY A 70 15.35 -22.15 0.71
C GLY A 70 14.57 -20.82 0.71
N ASP A 71 15.32 -19.70 0.67
CA ASP A 71 14.77 -18.38 0.51
C ASP A 71 13.96 -18.22 -0.78
N LEU A 72 13.04 -17.23 -0.78
CA LEU A 72 12.31 -16.85 -1.99
C LEU A 72 13.29 -16.28 -3.03
N PRO A 73 13.42 -16.90 -4.22
CA PRO A 73 14.29 -16.40 -5.28
C PRO A 73 13.85 -15.01 -5.74
N GLY A 74 14.75 -14.00 -5.59
CA GLY A 74 14.47 -12.63 -5.98
C GLY A 74 13.48 -11.88 -5.07
N GLY A 75 13.06 -12.50 -3.96
CA GLY A 75 12.11 -11.92 -3.01
C GLY A 75 10.63 -12.15 -3.39
N PHE A 76 9.73 -11.61 -2.57
CA PHE A 76 8.30 -11.87 -2.66
C PHE A 76 7.69 -11.47 -4.02
N ASN A 77 7.95 -10.24 -4.46
CA ASN A 77 7.38 -9.73 -5.70
C ASN A 77 7.87 -10.55 -6.92
N ALA A 78 9.17 -10.89 -6.95
CA ALA A 78 9.73 -11.68 -8.04
C ALA A 78 9.14 -13.09 -8.08
N TYR A 79 8.91 -13.69 -6.93
CA TYR A 79 8.43 -15.06 -6.83
C TYR A 79 6.93 -15.18 -7.11
N TYR A 80 6.10 -14.31 -6.52
CA TYR A 80 4.63 -14.44 -6.60
C TYR A 80 3.98 -13.59 -7.70
N LEU A 81 4.52 -12.40 -7.98
CA LEU A 81 3.91 -11.53 -9.00
C LEU A 81 4.57 -11.67 -10.37
N TYR A 82 5.91 -11.59 -10.40
CA TYR A 82 6.66 -11.53 -11.66
C TYR A 82 7.05 -12.93 -12.12
N GLY A 83 6.37 -13.43 -13.11
CA GLY A 83 6.59 -14.76 -13.66
C GLY A 83 5.45 -15.74 -13.39
N THR A 84 4.62 -15.49 -12.37
CA THR A 84 3.44 -16.31 -12.07
C THR A 84 2.14 -15.63 -12.52
N VAL A 85 1.99 -14.32 -12.21
CA VAL A 85 0.77 -13.55 -12.52
C VAL A 85 1.01 -12.63 -13.72
N PHE A 86 2.19 -12.00 -13.80
CA PHE A 86 2.53 -11.05 -14.87
C PHE A 86 3.86 -11.41 -15.53
N PRO A 87 3.98 -11.27 -16.87
CA PRO A 87 5.27 -11.36 -17.55
C PRO A 87 6.23 -10.28 -17.05
N GLN A 88 7.52 -10.60 -16.95
CA GLN A 88 8.55 -9.63 -16.51
C GLN A 88 8.62 -8.38 -17.40
N SER A 89 8.26 -8.50 -18.68
CA SER A 89 8.19 -7.36 -19.60
C SER A 89 7.16 -6.30 -19.22
N TRP A 90 6.17 -6.63 -18.38
CA TRP A 90 5.13 -5.71 -17.91
C TRP A 90 5.50 -4.93 -16.66
N LEU A 91 6.63 -5.23 -16.03
CA LEU A 91 7.12 -4.56 -14.83
C LEU A 91 7.09 -3.03 -14.90
N PRO A 92 7.63 -2.38 -15.97
CA PRO A 92 7.59 -0.93 -16.06
C PRO A 92 6.14 -0.39 -16.15
N ALA A 93 5.30 -1.08 -16.91
CA ALA A 93 3.89 -0.69 -17.09
C ALA A 93 3.09 -0.82 -15.78
N ILE A 94 3.31 -1.90 -15.02
CA ILE A 94 2.68 -2.12 -13.72
C ILE A 94 3.15 -1.05 -12.71
N GLY A 95 4.44 -0.72 -12.70
CA GLY A 95 5.00 0.32 -11.84
C GLY A 95 4.41 1.69 -12.14
N ILE A 96 4.33 2.07 -13.42
CA ILE A 96 3.71 3.34 -13.84
C ILE A 96 2.22 3.34 -13.49
N GLY A 97 1.51 2.24 -13.75
CA GLY A 97 0.10 2.11 -13.39
C GLY A 97 -0.15 2.26 -11.89
N ALA A 98 0.67 1.64 -11.05
CA ALA A 98 0.58 1.77 -9.60
C ALA A 98 0.81 3.21 -9.14
N ILE A 99 1.82 3.89 -9.69
CA ILE A 99 2.09 5.31 -9.39
C ILE A 99 0.89 6.17 -9.81
N ALA A 100 0.32 5.95 -11.00
CA ALA A 100 -0.83 6.69 -11.48
C ALA A 100 -2.07 6.50 -10.57
N VAL A 101 -2.33 5.27 -10.12
CA VAL A 101 -3.42 4.94 -9.20
C VAL A 101 -3.24 5.66 -7.85
N VAL A 102 -2.04 5.62 -7.28
CA VAL A 102 -1.73 6.31 -6.03
C VAL A 102 -1.86 7.82 -6.19
N ALA A 103 -1.31 8.41 -7.26
CA ALA A 103 -1.41 9.84 -7.55
C ALA A 103 -2.88 10.27 -7.69
N TYR A 104 -3.69 9.53 -8.43
CA TYR A 104 -5.11 9.81 -8.57
C TYR A 104 -5.86 9.75 -7.23
N SER A 105 -5.55 8.78 -6.39
CA SER A 105 -6.15 8.67 -5.06
C SER A 105 -5.81 9.86 -4.17
N TYR A 106 -4.58 10.38 -4.23
CA TYR A 106 -4.15 11.56 -3.47
C TYR A 106 -4.78 12.87 -3.98
N VAL A 107 -4.95 13.02 -5.28
CA VAL A 107 -5.71 14.15 -5.84
C VAL A 107 -7.14 14.16 -5.27
N GLY A 108 -7.80 12.99 -5.20
CA GLY A 108 -9.12 12.87 -4.58
C GLY A 108 -9.14 13.21 -3.08
N VAL A 109 -8.12 12.81 -2.32
CA VAL A 109 -7.97 13.19 -0.90
C VAL A 109 -7.84 14.71 -0.77
N TYR A 110 -6.98 15.33 -1.58
CA TYR A 110 -6.74 16.78 -1.56
C TYR A 110 -8.01 17.58 -1.89
N HIS A 111 -8.74 17.20 -2.96
CA HIS A 111 -10.00 17.85 -3.31
C HIS A 111 -11.04 17.77 -2.18
N ARG A 112 -11.21 16.59 -1.60
CA ARG A 112 -12.15 16.39 -0.48
C ARG A 112 -11.75 17.15 0.78
N TRP A 113 -10.46 17.27 1.02
CA TRP A 113 -9.95 18.06 2.14
C TRP A 113 -10.23 19.55 1.94
N ARG A 114 -9.97 20.09 0.76
CA ARG A 114 -10.27 21.50 0.44
C ARG A 114 -11.74 21.82 0.62
N HIS A 115 -12.64 21.05 0.01
CA HIS A 115 -14.08 21.31 0.13
C HIS A 115 -14.57 21.33 1.58
N ARG A 116 -14.04 20.47 2.44
CA ARG A 116 -14.41 20.48 3.87
C ARG A 116 -13.97 21.74 4.60
N HIS A 117 -12.86 22.35 4.18
CA HIS A 117 -12.39 23.61 4.76
C HIS A 117 -13.22 24.79 4.26
N ASP A 118 -13.56 24.83 2.98
CA ASP A 118 -14.39 25.87 2.38
C ASP A 118 -15.79 25.89 3.02
N ASP A 119 -16.42 24.72 3.22
CA ASP A 119 -17.73 24.59 3.88
C ASP A 119 -17.68 25.03 5.36
N ALA A 120 -16.58 24.77 6.05
CA ALA A 120 -16.42 25.17 7.45
C ALA A 120 -16.25 26.69 7.61
N GLU A 121 -15.57 27.34 6.66
CA GLU A 121 -15.39 28.78 6.65
C GLU A 121 -16.70 29.52 6.33
N GLU A 122 -17.48 29.00 5.38
CA GLU A 122 -18.77 29.60 4.99
C GLU A 122 -19.81 29.52 6.13
N THR A 123 -19.78 28.47 6.95
CA THR A 123 -20.65 28.34 8.15
C THR A 123 -20.26 29.30 9.25
N HIS A 124 -19.00 29.71 9.35
CA HIS A 124 -18.53 30.68 10.36
C HIS A 124 -18.83 32.13 9.97
N VAL A 125 -18.95 32.45 8.68
CA VAL A 125 -19.15 33.82 8.16
C VAL A 125 -20.63 34.18 8.03
N ARG A 126 -21.57 33.22 8.08
CA ARG A 126 -22.99 33.55 8.08
C ARG A 126 -23.42 34.13 9.43
N PRO A 127 -23.63 35.47 9.56
CA PRO A 127 -24.27 36.02 10.76
C PRO A 127 -25.69 35.46 10.85
N VAL A 128 -26.06 34.97 12.05
CA VAL A 128 -27.43 34.63 12.36
C VAL A 128 -28.24 35.93 12.26
N HIS A 129 -28.92 36.11 11.14
CA HIS A 129 -29.98 37.14 11.06
C HIS A 129 -31.12 36.61 11.94
N LEU A 130 -31.07 36.98 13.23
CA LEU A 130 -32.22 36.92 14.11
C LEU A 130 -33.19 38.02 13.61
N GLY A 131 -34.15 37.59 12.83
CA GLY A 131 -35.37 38.38 12.52
C GLY A 131 -36.30 38.42 13.72
#